data_1542b837471c28c61a5b4266f939352c
#
_entry.id   1542b837471c28c61a5b4266f939352c
#
_cell.length_a   1.000
_cell.length_b   1.000
_cell.length_c   1.000
_cell.angle_alpha   90.00
_cell.angle_beta   90.00
_cell.angle_gamma   90.00
#
_symmetry.space_group_name_H-M   'P 1'
#
loop_
_entity.id
_entity.type
_entity.pdbx_description
1 polymer ?
#
loop_
_entity_poly.entity_id
_entity_poly.type
_entity_poly.pdbx_seq_one_letter_code
_entity_poly.pdbx_strand_id
1 'polypeptide(L)'
;VYRYTNRVTLYRQAGTLARHKSPHDNLTGMDSWRRVDVPVLPGSGPAPRLHDTASGELVLAAAGPVATLYACGITPYDATHIGHAATYTAWDLLVRAWLDAMPEIPDSAAAPDAPAPPARYTVIYVQNVTDVDDPLLERAARDGEDWRELARREVQRYRSDMEALRILPPTHLVGAVEALPVIEGFTVRMADRGALYDLDQDLYFAKSADPEFGALSGPGTPFGYDPAEMAELSALRGGDPGRPGKKDPLDTLVWRAERPGEPAWASRFGRGRPGWHVECAAIATEYLGPVFDVQAGGSDLVFPHHELSASHARVAFAPASPRDRGGLGGSSPRGSRVFARVYAHAGMVSYHGYKMSKSLGNLVFVNRLLADGVDPMAIRMALLAHHYRSDWEWTDAALADADARLARWRDALAHTEAAASAGPDDAPSAAAAETL
;
A
#
# COMPACT_ATOMS: atom_id res chain seq x y z
N VAL A 1 -12.46 -14.89 30.32
CA VAL A 1 -13.31 -13.69 30.27
C VAL A 1 -12.35 -12.50 30.31
N TYR A 2 -11.89 -12.04 29.15
CA TYR A 2 -11.09 -10.80 29.04
C TYR A 2 -12.01 -9.68 28.55
N ARG A 3 -12.24 -8.69 29.42
CA ARG A 3 -12.92 -7.45 29.07
C ARG A 3 -11.92 -6.56 28.32
N TYR A 4 -12.17 -6.29 27.04
CA TYR A 4 -11.54 -5.20 26.29
C TYR A 4 -12.16 -3.88 26.72
N THR A 5 -11.40 -3.04 27.42
CA THR A 5 -11.75 -1.64 27.63
C THR A 5 -11.11 -0.83 26.52
N ASN A 6 -11.95 -0.27 25.62
CA ASN A 6 -11.57 0.78 24.69
C ASN A 6 -10.99 1.97 25.46
N ARG A 7 -9.70 2.23 25.30
CA ARG A 7 -9.08 3.51 25.60
C ARG A 7 -8.37 4.02 24.36
N VAL A 8 -9.10 4.77 23.55
CA VAL A 8 -8.51 5.76 22.66
C VAL A 8 -8.04 6.89 23.58
N THR A 9 -6.75 6.95 23.88
CA THR A 9 -6.16 8.05 24.66
C THR A 9 -5.84 9.17 23.68
N LEU A 10 -6.60 10.25 23.78
CA LEU A 10 -6.38 11.52 23.10
C LEU A 10 -4.99 12.08 23.45
N TYR A 11 -4.16 12.27 22.44
CA TYR A 11 -2.85 12.89 22.57
C TYR A 11 -3.01 14.41 22.71
N ARG A 12 -2.48 14.94 23.80
CA ARG A 12 -2.20 16.37 23.99
C ARG A 12 -0.68 16.59 24.03
N GLN A 13 -0.26 17.64 23.32
CA GLN A 13 0.94 18.45 23.41
C GLN A 13 2.08 18.18 22.43
N ALA A 14 2.38 19.23 21.69
CA ALA A 14 3.59 19.42 20.92
C ALA A 14 4.84 19.43 21.81
N GLY A 15 5.89 18.77 21.35
CA GLY A 15 7.22 18.83 21.95
C GLY A 15 7.75 17.45 22.30
N THR A 16 8.66 16.94 21.46
CA THR A 16 9.46 15.71 21.67
C THR A 16 8.61 14.43 21.73
N LEU A 17 8.47 13.76 20.62
CA LEU A 17 7.93 12.40 20.55
C LEU A 17 8.84 11.43 21.32
N ALA A 18 8.63 11.36 22.65
CA ALA A 18 9.08 10.21 23.42
C ALA A 18 8.29 9.01 22.90
N ARG A 19 8.98 8.00 22.40
CA ARG A 19 8.40 6.71 22.02
C ARG A 19 7.65 6.14 23.24
N HIS A 20 6.33 6.25 23.24
CA HIS A 20 5.52 5.43 24.15
C HIS A 20 5.59 3.99 23.64
N LYS A 21 6.15 3.10 24.46
CA LYS A 21 6.16 1.67 24.20
C LYS A 21 4.72 1.19 24.08
N SER A 22 4.30 0.85 22.87
CA SER A 22 3.10 0.07 22.61
C SER A 22 3.29 -1.34 23.20
N PRO A 23 2.21 -2.07 23.56
CA PRO A 23 2.32 -3.50 23.87
C PRO A 23 2.99 -4.32 22.77
N HIS A 24 3.17 -3.75 21.59
CA HIS A 24 3.78 -4.32 20.38
C HIS A 24 5.27 -3.95 20.19
N ASP A 25 5.89 -3.24 21.13
CA ASP A 25 7.33 -2.87 21.08
C ASP A 25 8.30 -4.07 21.05
N ASN A 26 7.79 -5.30 21.07
CA ASN A 26 8.56 -6.53 20.89
C ASN A 26 8.59 -7.04 19.44
N LEU A 27 7.78 -6.47 18.53
CA LEU A 27 7.94 -6.66 17.10
C LEU A 27 8.97 -5.63 16.62
N THR A 28 10.21 -6.05 16.50
CA THR A 28 11.26 -5.23 15.88
C THR A 28 10.95 -5.16 14.39
N GLY A 29 10.07 -4.20 14.00
CA GLY A 29 9.71 -3.97 12.61
C GLY A 29 10.95 -3.79 11.75
N MET A 30 10.88 -4.16 10.48
CA MET A 30 11.94 -3.86 9.53
C MET A 30 12.24 -2.37 9.58
N ASP A 31 13.51 -2.00 9.65
CA ASP A 31 13.90 -0.60 9.49
C ASP A 31 13.43 -0.09 8.13
N SER A 32 12.75 1.02 8.13
CA SER A 32 12.41 1.73 6.90
C SER A 32 13.64 2.49 6.35
N TRP A 33 13.49 3.13 5.20
CA TRP A 33 14.55 3.99 4.66
C TRP A 33 14.53 5.38 5.30
N ARG A 34 15.59 6.16 5.06
CA ARG A 34 15.72 7.49 5.64
C ARG A 34 14.62 8.42 5.12
N ARG A 35 13.95 9.09 6.06
CA ARG A 35 12.98 10.14 5.72
C ARG A 35 13.69 11.35 5.11
N VAL A 36 13.19 11.80 3.97
CA VAL A 36 13.61 13.06 3.36
C VAL A 36 12.83 14.23 3.97
N ASP A 37 13.47 15.38 4.07
CA ASP A 37 12.79 16.60 4.49
C ASP A 37 11.79 17.04 3.41
N VAL A 38 10.59 17.35 3.85
CA VAL A 38 9.54 17.93 3.01
C VAL A 38 9.47 19.42 3.35
N PRO A 39 9.73 20.31 2.38
CA PRO A 39 9.66 21.74 2.65
C PRO A 39 8.24 22.15 3.00
N VAL A 40 8.09 23.00 4.01
CA VAL A 40 6.81 23.61 4.35
C VAL A 40 6.63 24.84 3.48
N LEU A 41 5.64 24.80 2.59
CA LEU A 41 5.29 25.91 1.72
C LEU A 41 4.29 26.84 2.42
N PRO A 42 4.24 28.14 2.05
CA PRO A 42 3.20 29.05 2.52
C PRO A 42 1.80 28.60 2.09
N GLY A 43 0.84 28.67 3.02
CA GLY A 43 -0.53 28.23 2.78
C GLY A 43 -0.76 26.75 3.07
N SER A 44 -1.84 26.19 2.56
CA SER A 44 -2.21 24.79 2.65
C SER A 44 -2.97 24.33 1.40
N GLY A 45 -2.76 23.09 1.01
CA GLY A 45 -3.54 22.45 -0.05
C GLY A 45 -4.96 22.07 0.39
N PRO A 46 -5.85 21.75 -0.56
CA PRO A 46 -7.15 21.16 -0.25
C PRO A 46 -6.99 19.75 0.28
N ALA A 47 -8.00 19.26 1.02
CA ALA A 47 -8.04 17.87 1.46
C ALA A 47 -8.01 16.90 0.24
N PRO A 48 -7.12 15.92 0.23
CA PRO A 48 -6.99 15.02 -0.91
C PRO A 48 -8.24 14.21 -1.17
N ARG A 49 -8.57 14.04 -2.46
CA ARG A 49 -9.63 13.16 -2.94
C ARG A 49 -9.06 12.08 -3.85
N LEU A 50 -9.57 10.88 -3.74
CA LEU A 50 -9.18 9.72 -4.54
C LEU A 50 -10.40 9.13 -5.24
N HIS A 51 -10.16 8.54 -6.40
CA HIS A 51 -11.13 7.64 -6.99
C HIS A 51 -11.16 6.33 -6.20
N ASP A 52 -12.29 6.06 -5.58
CA ASP A 52 -12.54 4.77 -4.93
C ASP A 52 -12.88 3.72 -5.99
N THR A 53 -12.07 2.67 -6.04
CA THR A 53 -12.22 1.56 -7.00
C THR A 53 -13.54 0.83 -6.83
N ALA A 54 -14.04 0.69 -5.59
CA ALA A 54 -15.28 -0.03 -5.32
C ALA A 54 -16.51 0.71 -5.81
N SER A 55 -16.53 2.04 -5.71
CA SER A 55 -17.68 2.86 -6.11
C SER A 55 -17.52 3.54 -7.46
N GLY A 56 -16.29 3.72 -7.95
CA GLY A 56 -15.97 4.53 -9.11
C GLY A 56 -16.10 6.04 -8.88
N GLU A 57 -16.34 6.47 -7.65
CA GLU A 57 -16.57 7.87 -7.30
C GLU A 57 -15.32 8.55 -6.79
N LEU A 58 -15.24 9.87 -6.91
CA LEU A 58 -14.19 10.70 -6.32
C LEU A 58 -14.61 11.06 -4.88
N VAL A 59 -13.89 10.53 -3.90
CA VAL A 59 -14.21 10.67 -2.46
C VAL A 59 -13.07 11.28 -1.68
N LEU A 60 -13.35 11.82 -0.49
CA LEU A 60 -12.31 12.24 0.46
C LEU A 60 -11.42 11.07 0.85
N ALA A 61 -10.10 11.28 0.80
CA ALA A 61 -9.12 10.25 1.08
C ALA A 61 -8.94 9.94 2.58
N ALA A 62 -9.45 10.79 3.47
CA ALA A 62 -9.43 10.55 4.92
C ALA A 62 -10.73 11.05 5.57
N ALA A 63 -11.21 10.30 6.57
CA ALA A 63 -12.46 10.61 7.26
C ALA A 63 -12.30 11.55 8.46
N GLY A 64 -11.06 11.85 8.86
CA GLY A 64 -10.75 12.68 10.02
C GLY A 64 -9.33 13.22 9.97
N PRO A 65 -8.86 13.85 11.05
CA PRO A 65 -7.56 14.53 11.08
C PRO A 65 -6.36 13.57 11.12
N VAL A 66 -6.58 12.29 11.38
CA VAL A 66 -5.58 11.22 11.26
C VAL A 66 -5.87 10.46 9.99
N ALA A 67 -5.03 10.63 8.99
CA ALA A 67 -5.11 9.90 7.73
C ALA A 67 -4.35 8.59 7.82
N THR A 68 -4.98 7.49 7.42
CA THR A 68 -4.44 6.14 7.54
C THR A 68 -4.34 5.47 6.17
N LEU A 69 -3.12 5.02 5.84
CA LEU A 69 -2.80 4.39 4.56
C LEU A 69 -2.18 3.01 4.78
N TYR A 70 -2.75 2.00 4.18
CA TYR A 70 -2.08 0.72 3.96
C TYR A 70 -1.76 0.56 2.47
N ALA A 71 -0.49 0.46 2.12
CA ALA A 71 -0.08 0.12 0.76
C ALA A 71 0.56 -1.26 0.73
N CYS A 72 0.06 -2.13 -0.14
CA CYS A 72 0.68 -3.42 -0.37
C CYS A 72 2.11 -3.23 -0.88
N GLY A 73 3.04 -3.96 -0.26
CA GLY A 73 4.46 -3.86 -0.51
C GLY A 73 4.96 -4.79 -1.60
N ILE A 74 6.22 -5.15 -1.50
CA ILE A 74 6.89 -6.01 -2.48
C ILE A 74 7.04 -7.44 -1.97
N THR A 75 7.09 -8.40 -2.91
CA THR A 75 7.72 -9.70 -2.69
C THR A 75 9.18 -9.57 -3.14
N PRO A 76 10.16 -9.66 -2.23
CA PRO A 76 11.56 -9.27 -2.50
C PRO A 76 12.34 -10.40 -3.21
N TYR A 77 11.90 -10.82 -4.36
CA TYR A 77 12.55 -11.83 -5.20
C TYR A 77 13.29 -11.24 -6.39
N ASP A 78 13.16 -9.91 -6.61
CA ASP A 78 13.87 -9.16 -7.64
C ASP A 78 13.91 -7.66 -7.30
N ALA A 79 14.78 -6.91 -8.01
CA ALA A 79 14.92 -5.47 -7.85
C ALA A 79 13.63 -4.70 -8.20
N THR A 80 13.52 -3.48 -7.68
CA THR A 80 12.43 -2.56 -7.96
C THR A 80 12.43 -2.16 -9.43
N HIS A 81 11.38 -2.50 -10.16
CA HIS A 81 11.16 -2.00 -11.52
C HIS A 81 10.30 -0.73 -11.52
N ILE A 82 10.28 -0.03 -12.66
CA ILE A 82 9.58 1.26 -12.83
C ILE A 82 8.09 1.17 -12.48
N GLY A 83 7.43 0.03 -12.70
CA GLY A 83 6.04 -0.17 -12.27
C GLY A 83 5.86 -0.06 -10.75
N HIS A 84 6.75 -0.66 -9.96
CA HIS A 84 6.76 -0.49 -8.51
C HIS A 84 7.03 0.97 -8.12
N ALA A 85 8.04 1.59 -8.77
CA ALA A 85 8.39 2.98 -8.50
C ALA A 85 7.21 3.93 -8.80
N ALA A 86 6.45 3.70 -9.88
CA ALA A 86 5.25 4.47 -10.21
C ALA A 86 4.18 4.35 -9.13
N THR A 87 3.90 3.12 -8.69
CA THR A 87 2.95 2.83 -7.62
C THR A 87 3.32 3.57 -6.33
N TYR A 88 4.55 3.44 -5.84
CA TYR A 88 4.96 4.08 -4.58
C TYR A 88 5.14 5.59 -4.70
N THR A 89 5.45 6.11 -5.90
CA THR A 89 5.43 7.56 -6.16
C THR A 89 4.01 8.13 -6.05
N ALA A 90 3.00 7.41 -6.51
CA ALA A 90 1.60 7.83 -6.37
C ALA A 90 1.20 7.94 -4.90
N TRP A 91 1.57 6.96 -4.08
CA TRP A 91 1.26 6.97 -2.64
C TRP A 91 2.10 7.99 -1.86
N ASP A 92 3.34 8.25 -2.28
CA ASP A 92 4.14 9.36 -1.76
C ASP A 92 3.48 10.71 -2.00
N LEU A 93 2.89 10.93 -3.19
CA LEU A 93 2.12 12.14 -3.46
C LEU A 93 0.91 12.29 -2.56
N LEU A 94 0.18 11.20 -2.30
CA LEU A 94 -0.96 11.21 -1.37
C LEU A 94 -0.51 11.59 0.04
N VAL A 95 0.56 10.96 0.54
CA VAL A 95 1.13 11.28 1.85
C VAL A 95 1.56 12.73 1.93
N ARG A 96 2.24 13.27 0.90
CA ARG A 96 2.64 14.68 0.83
C ARG A 96 1.44 15.62 0.78
N ALA A 97 0.41 15.27 0.02
CA ALA A 97 -0.81 16.05 -0.06
C ALA A 97 -1.52 16.13 1.31
N TRP A 98 -1.60 15.05 2.06
CA TRP A 98 -2.13 15.08 3.43
C TRP A 98 -1.25 15.92 4.37
N LEU A 99 0.08 15.80 4.29
CA LEU A 99 1.00 16.61 5.11
C LEU A 99 0.90 18.10 4.83
N ASP A 100 0.42 18.50 3.66
CA ASP A 100 0.22 19.90 3.28
C ASP A 100 -1.21 20.40 3.49
N ALA A 101 -2.21 19.53 3.44
CA ALA A 101 -3.62 19.88 3.51
C ALA A 101 -4.12 20.17 4.93
N MET A 102 -5.16 21.00 5.02
CA MET A 102 -6.00 21.09 6.20
C MET A 102 -7.06 20.00 6.19
N PRO A 103 -7.33 19.33 7.34
CA PRO A 103 -8.38 18.31 7.41
C PRO A 103 -9.77 18.91 7.13
N GLU A 104 -10.52 18.28 6.22
CA GLU A 104 -11.97 18.49 6.12
C GLU A 104 -12.65 17.56 7.12
N ILE A 105 -13.36 18.14 8.10
CA ILE A 105 -14.16 17.38 9.06
C ILE A 105 -15.62 17.55 8.64
N PRO A 106 -16.33 16.47 8.28
CA PRO A 106 -17.75 16.56 7.95
C PRO A 106 -18.56 17.14 9.14
N ASP A 107 -19.51 18.01 8.86
CA ASP A 107 -20.38 18.64 9.89
C ASP A 107 -21.07 17.62 10.79
N SER A 108 -21.37 16.42 10.26
CA SER A 108 -21.95 15.30 11.01
C SER A 108 -21.01 14.69 12.07
N ALA A 109 -19.72 15.01 12.02
CA ALA A 109 -18.71 14.54 12.97
C ALA A 109 -18.28 15.62 13.97
N ALA A 110 -18.71 16.86 13.80
CA ALA A 110 -18.41 17.96 14.69
C ALA A 110 -19.32 17.91 15.94
N ALA A 111 -18.77 17.44 17.07
CA ALA A 111 -19.44 17.62 18.36
C ALA A 111 -19.34 19.10 18.79
N PRO A 112 -20.39 19.68 19.43
CA PRO A 112 -20.39 21.10 19.82
C PRO A 112 -19.20 21.54 20.68
N ASP A 113 -18.61 20.60 21.44
CA ASP A 113 -17.49 20.83 22.34
C ASP A 113 -16.16 20.18 21.85
N ALA A 114 -16.09 19.80 20.58
CA ALA A 114 -14.86 19.20 20.04
C ALA A 114 -13.74 20.26 19.99
N PRO A 115 -12.49 19.90 20.36
CA PRO A 115 -11.36 20.78 20.19
C PRO A 115 -11.18 21.13 18.70
N ALA A 116 -10.68 22.34 18.43
CA ALA A 116 -10.39 22.76 17.06
C ALA A 116 -9.56 21.69 16.34
N PRO A 117 -9.86 21.39 15.07
CA PRO A 117 -9.09 20.42 14.30
C PRO A 117 -7.61 20.85 14.23
N PRO A 118 -6.67 19.89 14.14
CA PRO A 118 -5.27 20.21 13.94
C PRO A 118 -5.10 20.97 12.62
N ALA A 119 -4.07 21.81 12.57
CA ALA A 119 -3.78 22.61 11.39
C ALA A 119 -3.43 21.79 10.13
N ARG A 120 -3.02 20.53 10.30
CA ARG A 120 -2.66 19.61 9.23
C ARG A 120 -2.97 18.16 9.62
N TYR A 121 -3.07 17.25 8.64
CA TYR A 121 -3.23 15.82 8.90
C TYR A 121 -2.04 15.24 9.64
N THR A 122 -2.32 14.29 10.53
CA THR A 122 -1.35 13.29 10.99
C THR A 122 -1.48 12.08 10.11
N VAL A 123 -0.38 11.60 9.53
CA VAL A 123 -0.40 10.46 8.61
C VAL A 123 0.22 9.22 9.26
N ILE A 124 -0.50 8.11 9.24
CA ILE A 124 0.00 6.78 9.60
C ILE A 124 0.01 5.94 8.33
N TYR A 125 1.20 5.65 7.83
CA TYR A 125 1.42 4.87 6.62
C TYR A 125 2.05 3.53 6.99
N VAL A 126 1.39 2.44 6.63
CA VAL A 126 1.84 1.05 6.84
C VAL A 126 2.07 0.40 5.49
N GLN A 127 3.18 -0.31 5.37
CA GLN A 127 3.52 -1.09 4.19
C GLN A 127 4.10 -2.43 4.64
N ASN A 128 3.68 -3.52 3.99
CA ASN A 128 4.27 -4.84 4.24
C ASN A 128 5.45 -5.12 3.29
N VAL A 129 6.19 -6.17 3.62
CA VAL A 129 7.11 -6.88 2.75
C VAL A 129 6.75 -8.35 2.83
N THR A 130 6.34 -8.95 1.72
CA THR A 130 6.05 -10.39 1.64
C THR A 130 7.37 -11.15 1.50
N ASP A 131 8.12 -11.25 2.61
CA ASP A 131 9.46 -11.84 2.67
C ASP A 131 9.46 -13.37 2.82
N VAL A 132 8.30 -14.00 2.61
CA VAL A 132 8.12 -15.44 2.44
C VAL A 132 6.94 -15.73 1.52
N ASP A 133 7.23 -16.16 0.28
CA ASP A 133 6.20 -16.52 -0.70
C ASP A 133 6.80 -17.44 -1.77
N ASP A 134 5.94 -18.12 -2.53
CA ASP A 134 6.37 -19.08 -3.58
C ASP A 134 7.36 -18.45 -4.57
N PRO A 135 7.12 -17.26 -5.17
CA PRO A 135 8.06 -16.66 -6.12
C PRO A 135 9.46 -16.39 -5.54
N LEU A 136 9.55 -16.05 -4.24
CA LEU A 136 10.83 -15.84 -3.57
C LEU A 136 11.58 -17.15 -3.39
N LEU A 137 10.87 -18.19 -2.94
CA LEU A 137 11.44 -19.51 -2.70
C LEU A 137 11.90 -20.19 -4.01
N GLU A 138 11.08 -20.09 -5.06
CA GLU A 138 11.41 -20.60 -6.40
C GLU A 138 12.64 -19.88 -6.97
N ARG A 139 12.72 -18.57 -6.78
CA ARG A 139 13.87 -17.78 -7.22
C ARG A 139 15.14 -18.19 -6.49
N ALA A 140 15.09 -18.31 -5.17
CA ALA A 140 16.22 -18.73 -4.35
C ALA A 140 16.69 -20.16 -4.72
N ALA A 141 15.77 -21.10 -4.89
CA ALA A 141 16.06 -22.47 -5.30
C ALA A 141 16.71 -22.52 -6.70
N ARG A 142 16.18 -21.76 -7.67
CA ARG A 142 16.72 -21.68 -9.02
C ARG A 142 18.15 -21.14 -9.05
N ASP A 143 18.43 -20.11 -8.24
CA ASP A 143 19.71 -19.43 -8.21
C ASP A 143 20.70 -20.08 -7.22
N GLY A 144 20.25 -21.10 -6.45
CA GLY A 144 21.08 -21.86 -5.51
C GLY A 144 21.52 -21.06 -4.29
N GLU A 145 20.69 -20.09 -3.85
CA GLU A 145 20.97 -19.23 -2.71
C GLU A 145 19.94 -19.38 -1.57
N ASP A 146 20.31 -18.96 -0.37
CA ASP A 146 19.36 -18.91 0.75
C ASP A 146 18.31 -17.83 0.52
N TRP A 147 17.03 -18.19 0.66
CA TRP A 147 15.92 -17.28 0.42
C TRP A 147 15.91 -16.07 1.35
N ARG A 148 16.45 -16.19 2.57
CA ARG A 148 16.55 -15.06 3.52
C ARG A 148 17.61 -14.07 3.08
N GLU A 149 18.73 -14.57 2.53
CA GLU A 149 19.78 -13.71 1.96
C GLU A 149 19.26 -12.98 0.73
N LEU A 150 18.53 -13.68 -0.14
CA LEU A 150 17.86 -13.09 -1.29
C LEU A 150 16.89 -11.99 -0.83
N ALA A 151 15.96 -12.31 0.07
CA ALA A 151 14.97 -11.35 0.58
C ALA A 151 15.65 -10.12 1.20
N ARG A 152 16.64 -10.31 2.07
CA ARG A 152 17.35 -9.20 2.72
C ARG A 152 18.04 -8.30 1.70
N ARG A 153 18.70 -8.87 0.70
CA ARG A 153 19.38 -8.14 -0.36
C ARG A 153 18.40 -7.31 -1.19
N GLU A 154 17.29 -7.90 -1.60
CA GLU A 154 16.31 -7.20 -2.44
C GLU A 154 15.52 -6.14 -1.65
N VAL A 155 15.22 -6.39 -0.37
CA VAL A 155 14.65 -5.36 0.53
C VAL A 155 15.62 -4.18 0.68
N GLN A 156 16.91 -4.44 0.84
CA GLN A 156 17.89 -3.35 0.93
C GLN A 156 18.00 -2.55 -0.36
N ARG A 157 17.93 -3.21 -1.53
CA ARG A 157 17.87 -2.53 -2.84
C ARG A 157 16.62 -1.68 -2.96
N TYR A 158 15.46 -2.25 -2.62
CA TYR A 158 14.19 -1.52 -2.60
C TYR A 158 14.27 -0.25 -1.74
N ARG A 159 14.80 -0.35 -0.53
CA ARG A 159 14.99 0.80 0.37
C ARG A 159 15.88 1.87 -0.25
N SER A 160 17.00 1.47 -0.86
CA SER A 160 17.92 2.39 -1.54
C SER A 160 17.28 3.08 -2.74
N ASP A 161 16.47 2.36 -3.52
CA ASP A 161 15.74 2.91 -4.67
C ASP A 161 14.68 3.92 -4.22
N MET A 162 13.91 3.61 -3.16
CA MET A 162 12.90 4.52 -2.60
C MET A 162 13.53 5.79 -2.01
N GLU A 163 14.68 5.65 -1.33
CA GLU A 163 15.43 6.78 -0.80
C GLU A 163 15.98 7.67 -1.93
N ALA A 164 16.57 7.08 -2.97
CA ALA A 164 17.06 7.82 -4.13
C ALA A 164 15.95 8.61 -4.84
N LEU A 165 14.77 8.02 -4.99
CA LEU A 165 13.59 8.66 -5.56
C LEU A 165 12.91 9.64 -4.60
N ARG A 166 13.45 9.85 -3.37
CA ARG A 166 12.91 10.73 -2.32
C ARG A 166 11.45 10.40 -1.96
N ILE A 167 11.08 9.13 -2.00
CA ILE A 167 9.78 8.64 -1.54
C ILE A 167 9.78 8.64 -0.01
N LEU A 168 8.72 9.16 0.60
CA LEU A 168 8.58 9.17 2.05
C LEU A 168 8.43 7.73 2.58
N PRO A 169 9.19 7.38 3.63
CA PRO A 169 9.10 6.06 4.22
C PRO A 169 7.74 5.83 4.91
N PRO A 170 7.26 4.59 4.97
CA PRO A 170 6.13 4.23 5.79
C PRO A 170 6.46 4.45 7.28
N THR A 171 5.43 4.71 8.08
CA THR A 171 5.52 4.75 9.55
C THR A 171 5.92 3.37 10.09
N HIS A 172 5.36 2.32 9.45
CA HIS A 172 5.67 0.92 9.76
C HIS A 172 5.93 0.16 8.45
N LEU A 173 7.13 -0.38 8.33
CA LEU A 173 7.50 -1.36 7.29
C LEU A 173 7.53 -2.73 7.98
N VAL A 174 6.70 -3.67 7.53
CA VAL A 174 6.43 -4.91 8.28
C VAL A 174 6.66 -6.13 7.39
N GLY A 175 7.59 -7.01 7.78
CA GLY A 175 7.82 -8.29 7.11
C GLY A 175 6.73 -9.32 7.45
N ALA A 176 6.35 -10.17 6.50
CA ALA A 176 5.41 -11.26 6.73
C ALA A 176 5.93 -12.25 7.79
N VAL A 177 7.23 -12.52 7.78
CA VAL A 177 7.86 -13.43 8.76
C VAL A 177 7.79 -12.87 10.19
N GLU A 178 8.04 -11.58 10.37
CA GLU A 178 7.90 -10.96 11.70
C GLU A 178 6.44 -10.85 12.13
N ALA A 179 5.51 -10.73 11.20
CA ALA A 179 4.08 -10.63 11.45
C ALA A 179 3.38 -11.98 11.70
N LEU A 180 4.09 -13.11 11.67
CA LEU A 180 3.50 -14.44 11.87
C LEU A 180 2.58 -14.55 13.10
N PRO A 181 2.92 -14.02 14.29
CA PRO A 181 2.00 -14.05 15.45
C PRO A 181 0.71 -13.25 15.22
N VAL A 182 0.80 -12.14 14.50
CA VAL A 182 -0.35 -11.28 14.13
C VAL A 182 -1.24 -12.02 13.14
N ILE A 183 -0.63 -12.65 12.11
CA ILE A 183 -1.33 -13.42 11.08
C ILE A 183 -2.02 -14.64 11.72
N GLU A 184 -1.35 -15.34 12.63
CA GLU A 184 -1.96 -16.46 13.37
C GLU A 184 -3.18 -15.99 14.18
N GLY A 185 -3.04 -14.91 14.94
CA GLY A 185 -4.14 -14.34 15.74
C GLY A 185 -5.33 -13.89 14.88
N PHE A 186 -5.06 -13.31 13.72
CA PHE A 186 -6.09 -12.94 12.75
C PHE A 186 -6.79 -14.18 12.16
N THR A 187 -6.02 -15.21 11.81
CA THR A 187 -6.54 -16.47 11.28
C THR A 187 -7.44 -17.18 12.30
N VAL A 188 -7.08 -17.14 13.60
CA VAL A 188 -7.93 -17.66 14.68
C VAL A 188 -9.29 -16.96 14.70
N ARG A 189 -9.35 -15.65 14.50
CA ARG A 189 -10.64 -14.93 14.43
C ARG A 189 -11.53 -15.44 13.29
N MET A 190 -10.97 -15.74 12.13
CA MET A 190 -11.73 -16.34 11.01
C MET A 190 -12.16 -17.76 11.33
N ALA A 191 -11.30 -18.55 11.99
CA ALA A 191 -11.65 -19.91 12.44
C ALA A 191 -12.81 -19.91 13.43
N ASP A 192 -12.80 -19.02 14.42
CA ASP A 192 -13.88 -18.84 15.41
C ASP A 192 -15.22 -18.45 14.77
N ARG A 193 -15.21 -17.96 13.53
CA ARG A 193 -16.39 -17.65 12.71
C ARG A 193 -16.83 -18.80 11.81
N GLY A 194 -16.12 -19.95 11.85
CA GLY A 194 -16.41 -21.09 10.98
C GLY A 194 -16.10 -20.83 9.50
N ALA A 195 -15.25 -19.85 9.20
CA ALA A 195 -14.94 -19.45 7.84
C ALA A 195 -13.83 -20.27 7.20
N LEU A 196 -13.20 -21.15 7.94
CA LEU A 196 -12.06 -21.93 7.48
C LEU A 196 -12.41 -23.43 7.39
N TYR A 197 -11.70 -24.14 6.52
CA TYR A 197 -11.78 -25.59 6.41
C TYR A 197 -10.44 -26.18 5.96
N ASP A 198 -10.21 -27.44 6.36
CA ASP A 198 -9.02 -28.18 5.97
C ASP A 198 -9.18 -28.82 4.59
N LEU A 199 -8.12 -28.76 3.79
CA LEU A 199 -8.01 -29.45 2.52
C LEU A 199 -6.57 -29.96 2.36
N ASP A 200 -6.35 -31.28 2.41
CA ASP A 200 -5.04 -31.93 2.31
C ASP A 200 -3.99 -31.34 3.28
N GLN A 201 -4.38 -31.10 4.53
CA GLN A 201 -3.60 -30.46 5.62
C GLN A 201 -3.41 -28.95 5.45
N ASP A 202 -3.73 -28.35 4.32
CA ASP A 202 -3.77 -26.91 4.14
C ASP A 202 -5.08 -26.33 4.66
N LEU A 203 -5.03 -25.08 5.15
CA LEU A 203 -6.21 -24.40 5.67
C LEU A 203 -6.70 -23.38 4.63
N TYR A 204 -7.96 -23.49 4.25
CA TYR A 204 -8.62 -22.63 3.26
C TYR A 204 -9.69 -21.75 3.88
N PHE A 205 -9.81 -20.54 3.38
CA PHE A 205 -10.93 -19.64 3.62
C PHE A 205 -12.05 -19.94 2.63
N ALA A 206 -13.24 -20.18 3.15
CA ALA A 206 -14.46 -20.32 2.34
C ALA A 206 -15.01 -18.93 2.02
N LYS A 207 -14.97 -18.50 0.76
CA LYS A 207 -15.49 -17.18 0.36
C LYS A 207 -16.98 -17.01 0.69
N SER A 208 -17.73 -18.10 0.78
CA SER A 208 -19.14 -18.10 1.18
C SER A 208 -19.39 -17.61 2.61
N ALA A 209 -18.33 -17.52 3.43
CA ALA A 209 -18.41 -16.91 4.77
C ALA A 209 -18.55 -15.39 4.72
N ASP A 210 -18.21 -14.76 3.58
CA ASP A 210 -18.35 -13.34 3.36
C ASP A 210 -19.50 -13.05 2.38
N PRO A 211 -20.66 -12.58 2.83
CA PRO A 211 -21.77 -12.25 1.95
C PRO A 211 -21.52 -11.02 1.07
N GLU A 212 -20.48 -10.25 1.36
CA GLU A 212 -20.06 -9.05 0.60
C GLU A 212 -18.90 -9.34 -0.36
N PHE A 213 -18.52 -10.62 -0.55
CA PHE A 213 -17.47 -10.98 -1.52
C PHE A 213 -17.86 -10.50 -2.92
N GLY A 214 -16.94 -9.85 -3.60
CA GLY A 214 -17.17 -9.19 -4.90
C GLY A 214 -17.56 -7.72 -4.79
N ALA A 215 -17.62 -7.15 -3.59
CA ALA A 215 -17.97 -5.73 -3.40
C ALA A 215 -16.94 -4.75 -3.96
N LEU A 216 -15.69 -5.18 -4.16
CA LEU A 216 -14.64 -4.36 -4.75
C LEU A 216 -14.51 -4.57 -6.27
N SER A 217 -14.65 -5.80 -6.74
CA SER A 217 -14.26 -6.17 -8.10
C SER A 217 -15.32 -6.96 -8.88
N GLY A 218 -16.38 -7.41 -8.23
CA GLY A 218 -17.42 -8.25 -8.81
C GLY A 218 -18.45 -7.52 -9.64
N PRO A 219 -19.50 -8.24 -10.07
CA PRO A 219 -20.59 -7.67 -10.84
C PRO A 219 -21.23 -6.45 -10.15
N GLY A 220 -21.43 -5.37 -10.89
CA GLY A 220 -21.98 -4.12 -10.36
C GLY A 220 -20.96 -3.13 -9.82
N THR A 221 -19.67 -3.49 -9.78
CA THR A 221 -18.56 -2.57 -9.53
C THR A 221 -17.97 -2.04 -10.85
N PRO A 222 -17.11 -1.03 -10.83
CA PRO A 222 -16.44 -0.53 -12.03
C PRO A 222 -15.60 -1.58 -12.79
N PHE A 223 -15.07 -2.59 -12.11
CA PHE A 223 -14.36 -3.71 -12.73
C PHE A 223 -15.29 -4.76 -13.32
N GLY A 224 -16.38 -5.07 -12.62
CA GLY A 224 -17.47 -5.91 -13.12
C GLY A 224 -17.09 -7.35 -13.43
N TYR A 225 -16.00 -7.88 -12.84
CA TYR A 225 -15.55 -9.24 -13.12
C TYR A 225 -16.62 -10.27 -12.79
N ASP A 226 -16.92 -11.14 -13.74
CA ASP A 226 -17.73 -12.30 -13.49
C ASP A 226 -16.98 -13.44 -12.77
N PRO A 227 -17.65 -14.46 -12.24
CA PRO A 227 -16.99 -15.55 -11.52
C PRO A 227 -15.97 -16.34 -12.36
N ALA A 228 -16.13 -16.43 -13.68
CA ALA A 228 -15.20 -17.14 -14.56
C ALA A 228 -13.92 -16.30 -14.75
N GLU A 229 -14.05 -15.02 -15.02
CA GLU A 229 -12.93 -14.07 -15.08
C GLU A 229 -12.18 -14.01 -13.76
N MET A 230 -12.90 -14.01 -12.61
CA MET A 230 -12.26 -14.09 -11.29
C MET A 230 -11.45 -15.38 -11.13
N ALA A 231 -11.96 -16.52 -11.57
CA ALA A 231 -11.22 -17.78 -11.49
C ALA A 231 -9.95 -17.77 -12.36
N GLU A 232 -10.03 -17.22 -13.58
CA GLU A 232 -8.86 -17.05 -14.46
C GLU A 232 -7.81 -16.11 -13.85
N LEU A 233 -8.24 -14.94 -13.32
CA LEU A 233 -7.35 -14.01 -12.66
C LEU A 233 -6.72 -14.60 -11.39
N SER A 234 -7.47 -15.39 -10.64
CA SER A 234 -6.96 -16.12 -9.47
C SER A 234 -5.86 -17.10 -9.89
N ALA A 235 -6.10 -17.91 -10.92
CA ALA A 235 -5.11 -18.86 -11.44
C ALA A 235 -3.84 -18.15 -11.94
N LEU A 236 -4.01 -17.04 -12.67
CA LEU A 236 -2.89 -16.26 -13.21
C LEU A 236 -2.00 -15.64 -12.10
N ARG A 237 -2.56 -15.46 -10.90
CA ARG A 237 -1.91 -14.78 -9.77
C ARG A 237 -1.62 -15.69 -8.59
N GLY A 238 -1.35 -16.96 -8.87
CA GLY A 238 -0.89 -17.96 -7.89
C GLY A 238 -2.00 -18.64 -7.08
N GLY A 239 -3.27 -18.40 -7.40
CA GLY A 239 -4.37 -19.18 -6.86
C GLY A 239 -4.51 -20.54 -7.54
N ASP A 240 -5.30 -21.42 -6.96
CA ASP A 240 -5.51 -22.80 -7.40
C ASP A 240 -7.00 -23.14 -7.61
N PRO A 241 -7.74 -22.41 -8.49
CA PRO A 241 -9.18 -22.58 -8.65
C PRO A 241 -9.58 -24.00 -9.06
N GLY A 242 -8.69 -24.71 -9.73
CA GLY A 242 -8.90 -26.10 -10.16
C GLY A 242 -8.54 -27.16 -9.12
N ARG A 243 -8.09 -26.82 -7.92
CA ARG A 243 -7.69 -27.79 -6.90
C ARG A 243 -8.87 -28.66 -6.47
N PRO A 244 -8.77 -30.01 -6.60
CA PRO A 244 -9.83 -30.91 -6.17
C PRO A 244 -10.13 -30.77 -4.68
N GLY A 245 -11.41 -30.83 -4.31
CA GLY A 245 -11.85 -30.75 -2.92
C GLY A 245 -12.13 -29.34 -2.41
N LYS A 246 -11.80 -28.28 -3.14
CA LYS A 246 -12.27 -26.93 -2.81
C LYS A 246 -13.79 -26.84 -2.86
N LYS A 247 -14.38 -26.09 -1.91
CA LYS A 247 -15.84 -25.87 -1.87
C LYS A 247 -16.27 -24.90 -2.96
N ASP A 248 -15.42 -23.94 -3.28
CA ASP A 248 -15.59 -22.97 -4.37
C ASP A 248 -14.23 -22.70 -5.03
N PRO A 249 -14.15 -22.53 -6.36
CA PRO A 249 -12.90 -22.19 -7.05
C PRO A 249 -12.15 -20.98 -6.47
N LEU A 250 -12.89 -20.01 -5.93
CA LEU A 250 -12.34 -18.77 -5.37
C LEU A 250 -12.03 -18.83 -3.86
N ASP A 251 -12.23 -20.00 -3.22
CA ASP A 251 -11.72 -20.19 -1.85
C ASP A 251 -10.19 -20.09 -1.85
N THR A 252 -9.62 -19.50 -0.81
CA THR A 252 -8.19 -19.20 -0.80
C THR A 252 -7.42 -19.83 0.32
N LEU A 253 -6.17 -20.15 0.01
CA LEU A 253 -5.20 -20.64 0.98
C LEU A 253 -4.92 -19.58 2.06
N VAL A 254 -5.10 -19.96 3.32
CA VAL A 254 -4.81 -19.12 4.48
C VAL A 254 -3.55 -19.59 5.22
N TRP A 255 -3.40 -20.93 5.34
CA TRP A 255 -2.22 -21.53 5.95
C TRP A 255 -1.81 -22.76 5.15
N ARG A 256 -0.59 -22.73 4.62
CA ARG A 256 0.00 -23.85 3.89
C ARG A 256 0.76 -24.74 4.85
N ALA A 257 0.39 -25.99 4.95
CA ALA A 257 1.11 -26.97 5.75
C ALA A 257 2.56 -27.13 5.28
N GLU A 258 3.43 -27.51 6.20
CA GLU A 258 4.86 -27.73 5.94
C GLU A 258 5.11 -28.64 4.73
N ARG A 259 6.03 -28.23 3.87
CA ARG A 259 6.50 -29.00 2.72
C ARG A 259 8.01 -29.25 2.84
N PRO A 260 8.52 -30.39 2.39
CA PRO A 260 9.95 -30.66 2.39
C PRO A 260 10.73 -29.57 1.63
N GLY A 261 11.73 -29.00 2.30
CA GLY A 261 12.58 -27.96 1.72
C GLY A 261 12.01 -26.54 1.74
N GLU A 262 10.75 -26.35 2.18
CA GLU A 262 10.16 -25.04 2.36
C GLU A 262 10.27 -24.54 3.83
N PRO A 263 10.34 -23.23 4.06
CA PRO A 263 10.29 -22.68 5.41
C PRO A 263 8.91 -22.94 6.03
N ALA A 264 8.93 -23.30 7.32
CA ALA A 264 7.71 -23.54 8.08
C ALA A 264 7.88 -23.15 9.55
N TRP A 265 6.82 -22.57 10.11
CA TRP A 265 6.75 -22.14 11.49
C TRP A 265 5.66 -22.89 12.25
N ALA A 266 5.86 -23.05 13.56
CA ALA A 266 4.83 -23.62 14.42
C ALA A 266 3.67 -22.65 14.58
N SER A 267 2.45 -23.15 14.49
CA SER A 267 1.22 -22.39 14.75
C SER A 267 0.14 -23.29 15.32
N ARG A 268 -1.00 -22.72 15.70
CA ARG A 268 -2.19 -23.49 16.12
C ARG A 268 -2.77 -24.35 14.99
N PHE A 269 -2.45 -24.03 13.75
CA PHE A 269 -2.90 -24.74 12.55
C PHE A 269 -1.90 -25.80 12.06
N GLY A 270 -0.94 -26.14 12.92
CA GLY A 270 0.18 -27.00 12.53
C GLY A 270 1.39 -26.23 12.04
N ARG A 271 2.46 -26.96 11.70
CA ARG A 271 3.64 -26.36 11.08
C ARG A 271 3.35 -25.98 9.64
N GLY A 272 3.75 -24.77 9.25
CA GLY A 272 3.49 -24.26 7.91
C GLY A 272 3.81 -22.78 7.76
N ARG A 273 3.20 -22.13 6.77
CA ARG A 273 3.34 -20.70 6.49
C ARG A 273 2.03 -20.07 6.02
N PRO A 274 1.86 -18.74 6.16
CA PRO A 274 0.64 -18.06 5.74
C PRO A 274 0.48 -18.06 4.22
N GLY A 275 -0.77 -17.93 3.78
CA GLY A 275 -1.11 -17.55 2.42
C GLY A 275 -0.98 -16.04 2.21
N TRP A 276 -0.87 -15.63 0.95
CA TRP A 276 -0.58 -14.24 0.58
C TRP A 276 -1.64 -13.22 1.03
N HIS A 277 -2.92 -13.54 0.92
CA HIS A 277 -3.99 -12.54 1.15
C HIS A 277 -4.24 -12.25 2.63
N VAL A 278 -4.08 -13.25 3.50
CA VAL A 278 -4.31 -13.11 4.95
C VAL A 278 -3.25 -12.26 5.62
N GLU A 279 -2.03 -12.26 5.09
CA GLU A 279 -0.89 -11.45 5.54
C GLU A 279 -1.25 -9.96 5.58
N CYS A 280 -1.63 -9.41 4.41
CA CYS A 280 -1.96 -7.99 4.30
C CYS A 280 -3.19 -7.60 5.13
N ALA A 281 -4.20 -8.47 5.19
CA ALA A 281 -5.38 -8.23 6.02
C ALA A 281 -5.03 -8.15 7.51
N ALA A 282 -4.19 -9.06 7.99
CA ALA A 282 -3.75 -9.12 9.37
C ALA A 282 -2.88 -7.91 9.73
N ILE A 283 -1.86 -7.59 8.93
CA ILE A 283 -0.96 -6.45 9.16
C ILE A 283 -1.74 -5.13 9.12
N ALA A 284 -2.58 -4.90 8.10
CA ALA A 284 -3.36 -3.68 7.99
C ALA A 284 -4.24 -3.46 9.22
N THR A 285 -4.97 -4.49 9.66
CA THR A 285 -5.89 -4.38 10.80
C THR A 285 -5.19 -4.28 12.14
N GLU A 286 -4.00 -4.84 12.28
CA GLU A 286 -3.19 -4.73 13.50
C GLU A 286 -2.69 -3.30 13.71
N TYR A 287 -2.12 -2.68 12.68
CA TYR A 287 -1.47 -1.38 12.79
C TYR A 287 -2.43 -0.20 12.61
N LEU A 288 -3.50 -0.35 11.83
CA LEU A 288 -4.46 0.72 11.51
C LEU A 288 -5.84 0.50 12.15
N GLY A 289 -6.07 -0.67 12.73
CA GLY A 289 -7.38 -1.07 13.22
C GLY A 289 -8.29 -1.67 12.13
N PRO A 290 -9.44 -2.22 12.53
CA PRO A 290 -10.35 -2.90 11.60
C PRO A 290 -11.03 -1.99 10.59
N VAL A 291 -10.90 -0.67 10.75
CA VAL A 291 -11.39 0.35 9.81
C VAL A 291 -10.30 1.41 9.65
N PHE A 292 -9.88 1.65 8.42
CA PHE A 292 -8.88 2.65 8.08
C PHE A 292 -9.26 3.37 6.77
N ASP A 293 -8.55 4.44 6.38
CA ASP A 293 -9.00 5.26 5.28
C ASP A 293 -8.69 4.66 3.91
N VAL A 294 -7.42 4.35 3.61
CA VAL A 294 -7.04 3.96 2.24
C VAL A 294 -6.29 2.64 2.19
N GLN A 295 -6.81 1.68 1.42
CA GLN A 295 -6.09 0.53 0.89
C GLN A 295 -5.54 0.89 -0.47
N ALA A 296 -4.21 0.80 -0.64
CA ALA A 296 -3.53 1.22 -1.85
C ALA A 296 -2.63 0.12 -2.47
N GLY A 297 -2.48 0.15 -3.80
CA GLY A 297 -1.63 -0.79 -4.53
C GLY A 297 -1.63 -0.53 -6.03
N GLY A 298 -1.05 -1.44 -6.82
CA GLY A 298 -1.20 -1.46 -8.27
C GLY A 298 -2.58 -1.96 -8.69
N SER A 299 -3.04 -1.61 -9.88
CA SER A 299 -4.36 -2.04 -10.38
C SER A 299 -4.48 -3.56 -10.56
N ASP A 300 -3.37 -4.25 -10.66
CA ASP A 300 -3.34 -5.71 -10.70
C ASP A 300 -3.64 -6.36 -9.32
N LEU A 301 -3.62 -5.60 -8.23
CA LEU A 301 -3.97 -6.09 -6.90
C LEU A 301 -5.48 -6.00 -6.58
N VAL A 302 -6.28 -5.31 -7.41
CA VAL A 302 -7.74 -5.20 -7.20
C VAL A 302 -8.35 -6.57 -6.93
N PHE A 303 -8.09 -7.52 -7.81
CA PHE A 303 -8.46 -8.92 -7.66
C PHE A 303 -7.27 -9.83 -8.01
N PRO A 304 -7.00 -10.90 -7.26
CA PRO A 304 -7.73 -11.37 -6.09
C PRO A 304 -7.36 -10.68 -4.79
N HIS A 305 -6.19 -9.99 -4.72
CA HIS A 305 -5.52 -9.67 -3.47
C HIS A 305 -6.32 -8.71 -2.56
N HIS A 306 -6.73 -7.55 -3.06
CA HIS A 306 -7.47 -6.57 -2.25
C HIS A 306 -8.89 -7.02 -1.93
N GLU A 307 -9.58 -7.66 -2.88
CA GLU A 307 -10.89 -8.25 -2.63
C GLU A 307 -10.84 -9.27 -1.50
N LEU A 308 -9.86 -10.20 -1.55
CA LEU A 308 -9.72 -11.25 -0.55
C LEU A 308 -9.20 -10.73 0.79
N SER A 309 -8.28 -9.77 0.80
CA SER A 309 -7.84 -9.14 2.04
C SER A 309 -9.00 -8.44 2.76
N ALA A 310 -9.85 -7.74 2.01
CA ALA A 310 -11.06 -7.13 2.54
C ALA A 310 -12.07 -8.18 3.04
N SER A 311 -12.26 -9.26 2.28
CA SER A 311 -13.15 -10.36 2.64
C SER A 311 -12.72 -11.05 3.93
N HIS A 312 -11.41 -11.37 4.07
CA HIS A 312 -10.85 -11.92 5.29
C HIS A 312 -11.10 -11.01 6.49
N ALA A 313 -10.87 -9.69 6.34
CA ALA A 313 -11.07 -8.73 7.41
C ALA A 313 -12.55 -8.58 7.78
N ARG A 314 -13.47 -8.50 6.81
CA ARG A 314 -14.91 -8.45 7.06
C ARG A 314 -15.36 -9.62 7.93
N VAL A 315 -14.89 -10.83 7.60
CA VAL A 315 -15.21 -12.03 8.37
C VAL A 315 -14.55 -12.01 9.74
N ALA A 316 -13.25 -11.71 9.84
CA ALA A 316 -12.52 -11.70 11.12
C ALA A 316 -13.09 -10.70 12.14
N PHE A 317 -13.62 -9.57 11.68
CA PHE A 317 -14.17 -8.51 12.51
C PHE A 317 -15.70 -8.35 12.42
N ALA A 318 -16.41 -9.32 11.79
CA ALA A 318 -17.86 -9.32 11.79
C ALA A 318 -18.41 -9.19 13.21
N PRO A 319 -19.43 -8.36 13.46
CA PRO A 319 -20.07 -8.29 14.78
C PRO A 319 -20.62 -9.66 15.19
N ALA A 320 -20.46 -10.02 16.46
CA ALA A 320 -20.88 -11.32 16.98
C ALA A 320 -22.39 -11.52 16.93
N SER A 321 -23.16 -10.43 16.89
CA SER A 321 -24.62 -10.47 16.73
C SER A 321 -25.14 -9.27 15.93
N PRO A 322 -26.35 -9.36 15.34
CA PRO A 322 -26.99 -8.22 14.69
C PRO A 322 -27.19 -6.98 15.59
N ARG A 323 -27.22 -7.19 16.94
CA ARG A 323 -27.36 -6.11 17.93
C ARG A 323 -26.08 -5.31 18.13
N ASP A 324 -24.92 -5.89 17.82
CA ASP A 324 -23.62 -5.25 17.97
C ASP A 324 -23.26 -4.34 16.79
N ARG A 325 -24.10 -4.32 15.74
CA ARG A 325 -23.91 -3.46 14.56
C ARG A 325 -24.07 -1.95 14.84
N GLY A 326 -24.71 -1.59 15.97
CA GLY A 326 -24.97 -0.19 16.35
C GLY A 326 -23.74 0.59 16.85
N GLY A 327 -22.63 -0.10 17.16
CA GLY A 327 -21.42 0.53 17.73
C GLY A 327 -20.39 0.99 16.70
N LEU A 328 -20.50 0.58 15.44
CA LEU A 328 -19.55 0.93 14.37
C LEU A 328 -20.02 2.11 13.51
N GLY A 329 -20.86 2.98 14.10
CA GLY A 329 -21.17 4.33 13.59
C GLY A 329 -21.85 4.40 12.22
N GLY A 330 -23.18 4.49 12.24
CA GLY A 330 -24.02 5.06 11.19
C GLY A 330 -24.47 4.09 10.10
N SER A 331 -25.77 4.13 9.84
CA SER A 331 -26.46 3.49 8.72
C SER A 331 -25.88 4.00 7.38
N SER A 332 -24.87 3.33 6.85
CA SER A 332 -24.50 3.52 5.44
C SER A 332 -25.35 2.59 4.58
N PRO A 333 -25.85 3.03 3.43
CA PRO A 333 -26.60 2.18 2.48
C PRO A 333 -25.73 1.07 1.85
N ARG A 334 -24.43 1.05 2.11
CA ARG A 334 -23.45 0.08 1.59
C ARG A 334 -22.77 -0.64 2.76
N GLY A 335 -23.14 -1.87 3.05
CA GLY A 335 -22.49 -2.93 3.79
C GLY A 335 -21.67 -2.59 5.06
N SER A 336 -20.97 -3.57 5.57
CA SER A 336 -20.04 -3.46 6.70
C SER A 336 -18.89 -2.51 6.35
N ARG A 337 -18.60 -1.50 7.21
CA ARG A 337 -17.44 -0.62 7.06
C ARG A 337 -16.17 -1.21 7.67
N VAL A 338 -16.00 -2.52 7.59
CA VAL A 338 -14.76 -3.18 8.00
C VAL A 338 -13.75 -3.11 6.86
N PHE A 339 -12.48 -2.88 7.20
CA PHE A 339 -11.33 -2.69 6.33
C PHE A 339 -11.27 -1.26 5.74
N ALA A 340 -10.83 -1.09 4.48
CA ALA A 340 -10.63 0.25 3.93
C ALA A 340 -11.93 0.98 3.59
N ARG A 341 -11.94 2.31 3.78
CA ARG A 341 -13.01 3.20 3.33
C ARG A 341 -12.90 3.52 1.85
N VAL A 342 -11.66 3.55 1.34
CA VAL A 342 -11.32 3.89 -0.04
C VAL A 342 -10.32 2.85 -0.55
N TYR A 343 -10.57 2.30 -1.71
CA TYR A 343 -9.64 1.44 -2.42
C TYR A 343 -9.02 2.22 -3.59
N ALA A 344 -7.73 2.47 -3.54
CA ALA A 344 -7.04 3.28 -4.53
C ALA A 344 -5.98 2.45 -5.27
N HIS A 345 -5.98 2.52 -6.59
CA HIS A 345 -5.09 1.72 -7.42
C HIS A 345 -4.33 2.58 -8.42
N ALA A 346 -3.02 2.36 -8.49
CA ALA A 346 -2.17 2.96 -9.50
C ALA A 346 -2.27 2.17 -10.81
N GLY A 347 -2.25 2.88 -11.94
CA GLY A 347 -2.23 2.28 -13.27
C GLY A 347 -0.98 1.47 -13.52
N MET A 348 -1.04 0.61 -14.53
CA MET A 348 0.06 -0.25 -14.93
C MET A 348 1.05 0.50 -15.83
N VAL A 349 2.32 0.14 -15.70
CA VAL A 349 3.37 0.65 -16.57
C VAL A 349 3.78 -0.45 -17.55
N SER A 350 3.66 -0.18 -18.85
CA SER A 350 4.13 -1.06 -19.92
C SER A 350 5.51 -0.64 -20.45
N TYR A 351 6.15 -1.50 -21.21
CA TYR A 351 7.38 -1.21 -21.94
C TYR A 351 7.39 -1.98 -23.26
N HIS A 352 7.68 -1.30 -24.37
CA HIS A 352 7.58 -1.85 -25.73
C HIS A 352 6.19 -2.42 -26.07
N GLY A 353 5.12 -1.73 -25.62
CA GLY A 353 3.74 -2.12 -25.88
C GLY A 353 3.23 -3.31 -25.06
N TYR A 354 4.04 -3.87 -24.15
CA TYR A 354 3.68 -5.00 -23.30
C TYR A 354 3.78 -4.66 -21.82
N LYS A 355 2.92 -5.27 -21.02
CA LYS A 355 3.08 -5.23 -19.56
C LYS A 355 4.51 -5.65 -19.21
N MET A 356 5.18 -4.90 -18.34
CA MET A 356 6.49 -5.30 -17.82
C MET A 356 6.37 -6.65 -17.13
N SER A 357 7.14 -7.64 -17.57
CA SER A 357 7.17 -8.96 -16.98
C SER A 357 8.56 -9.60 -17.13
N LYS A 358 8.90 -10.48 -16.19
CA LYS A 358 10.17 -11.20 -16.20
C LYS A 358 10.27 -12.19 -17.36
N SER A 359 9.15 -12.83 -17.69
CA SER A 359 9.09 -13.79 -18.77
C SER A 359 9.39 -13.18 -20.13
N LEU A 360 9.08 -11.88 -20.29
CA LEU A 360 9.40 -11.10 -21.49
C LEU A 360 10.78 -10.43 -21.43
N GLY A 361 11.43 -10.41 -20.25
CA GLY A 361 12.72 -9.75 -20.08
C GLY A 361 12.70 -8.23 -20.29
N ASN A 362 11.51 -7.61 -20.25
CA ASN A 362 11.29 -6.19 -20.55
C ASN A 362 11.15 -5.32 -19.29
N LEU A 363 11.81 -5.71 -18.18
CA LEU A 363 11.79 -4.93 -16.95
C LEU A 363 12.83 -3.80 -17.00
N VAL A 364 12.38 -2.60 -16.65
CA VAL A 364 13.27 -1.44 -16.43
C VAL A 364 13.45 -1.28 -14.92
N PHE A 365 14.68 -1.45 -14.43
CA PHE A 365 15.00 -1.40 -13.02
C PHE A 365 15.52 -0.04 -12.59
N VAL A 366 15.03 0.48 -11.47
CA VAL A 366 15.44 1.77 -10.90
C VAL A 366 16.93 1.77 -10.60
N ASN A 367 17.44 0.76 -9.92
CA ASN A 367 18.85 0.66 -9.55
C ASN A 367 19.80 0.60 -10.77
N ARG A 368 19.36 0.09 -11.93
CA ARG A 368 20.15 0.11 -13.16
C ARG A 368 20.22 1.50 -13.74
N LEU A 369 19.09 2.20 -13.85
CA LEU A 369 19.07 3.60 -14.29
C LEU A 369 19.98 4.47 -13.42
N LEU A 370 19.95 4.27 -12.09
CA LEU A 370 20.84 4.98 -11.15
C LEU A 370 22.29 4.63 -11.38
N ALA A 371 22.62 3.34 -11.60
CA ALA A 371 23.98 2.89 -11.89
C ALA A 371 24.53 3.43 -13.23
N ASP A 372 23.65 3.62 -14.20
CA ASP A 372 23.96 4.22 -15.52
C ASP A 372 24.09 5.77 -15.43
N GLY A 373 23.97 6.34 -14.23
CA GLY A 373 24.17 7.77 -13.97
C GLY A 373 22.92 8.64 -14.20
N VAL A 374 21.74 8.05 -14.38
CA VAL A 374 20.48 8.81 -14.52
C VAL A 374 20.17 9.53 -13.20
N ASP A 375 19.86 10.81 -13.27
CA ASP A 375 19.45 11.59 -12.10
C ASP A 375 18.15 11.00 -11.52
N PRO A 376 18.13 10.64 -10.22
CA PRO A 376 16.93 10.07 -9.60
C PRO A 376 15.71 11.00 -9.65
N MET A 377 15.92 12.33 -9.72
CA MET A 377 14.82 13.28 -9.86
C MET A 377 14.29 13.32 -11.30
N ALA A 378 15.10 13.00 -12.32
CA ALA A 378 14.61 12.82 -13.68
C ALA A 378 13.71 11.58 -13.76
N ILE A 379 14.13 10.46 -13.15
CA ILE A 379 13.28 9.27 -13.01
C ILE A 379 11.95 9.64 -12.33
N ARG A 380 12.01 10.31 -11.18
CA ARG A 380 10.83 10.74 -10.44
C ARG A 380 9.92 11.67 -11.27
N MET A 381 10.48 12.60 -12.04
CA MET A 381 9.71 13.47 -12.93
C MET A 381 9.03 12.73 -14.08
N ALA A 382 9.67 11.70 -14.63
CA ALA A 382 9.05 10.83 -15.63
C ALA A 382 7.84 10.09 -15.04
N LEU A 383 7.97 9.54 -13.82
CA LEU A 383 6.88 8.89 -13.10
C LEU A 383 5.71 9.85 -12.83
N LEU A 384 6.00 11.10 -12.45
CA LEU A 384 5.01 12.13 -12.14
C LEU A 384 4.35 12.78 -13.37
N ALA A 385 4.82 12.48 -14.59
CA ALA A 385 4.25 13.03 -15.82
C ALA A 385 2.87 12.44 -16.17
N HIS A 386 2.45 11.39 -15.46
CA HIS A 386 1.23 10.64 -15.72
C HIS A 386 0.26 10.72 -14.57
N HIS A 387 -1.04 10.64 -14.87
CA HIS A 387 -2.05 10.54 -13.83
C HIS A 387 -1.91 9.17 -13.14
N TYR A 388 -1.95 9.14 -11.79
CA TYR A 388 -1.65 7.93 -11.01
C TYR A 388 -2.46 6.69 -11.41
N ARG A 389 -3.69 6.88 -11.88
CA ARG A 389 -4.65 5.84 -12.21
C ARG A 389 -4.60 5.37 -13.67
N SER A 390 -3.92 6.13 -14.53
CA SER A 390 -3.83 5.82 -15.94
C SER A 390 -2.75 4.79 -16.21
N ASP A 391 -3.04 3.82 -17.05
CA ASP A 391 -2.01 2.98 -17.65
C ASP A 391 -1.18 3.81 -18.61
N TRP A 392 0.13 3.58 -18.66
CA TRP A 392 1.05 4.31 -19.50
C TRP A 392 2.27 3.48 -19.87
N GLU A 393 3.01 3.95 -20.87
CA GLU A 393 4.20 3.27 -21.38
C GLU A 393 5.46 4.01 -20.98
N TRP A 394 6.41 3.32 -20.36
CA TRP A 394 7.76 3.81 -20.16
C TRP A 394 8.50 3.84 -21.51
N THR A 395 9.13 4.96 -21.83
CA THR A 395 9.98 5.12 -23.02
C THR A 395 11.24 5.90 -22.67
N ASP A 396 12.31 5.68 -23.43
CA ASP A 396 13.55 6.45 -23.27
C ASP A 396 13.32 7.95 -23.56
N ALA A 397 12.39 8.25 -24.44
CA ALA A 397 11.97 9.63 -24.75
C ALA A 397 11.31 10.29 -23.52
N ALA A 398 10.45 9.59 -22.80
CA ALA A 398 9.81 10.11 -21.59
C ALA A 398 10.84 10.45 -20.50
N LEU A 399 11.89 9.62 -20.38
CA LEU A 399 13.00 9.88 -19.45
C LEU A 399 13.82 11.10 -19.92
N ALA A 400 14.16 11.19 -21.20
CA ALA A 400 14.91 12.32 -21.75
C ALA A 400 14.16 13.65 -21.61
N ASP A 401 12.83 13.65 -21.84
CA ASP A 401 11.96 14.81 -21.63
C ASP A 401 11.91 15.24 -20.15
N ALA A 402 11.88 14.28 -19.24
CA ALA A 402 11.90 14.53 -17.80
C ALA A 402 13.24 15.15 -17.36
N ASP A 403 14.36 14.63 -17.87
CA ASP A 403 15.70 15.15 -17.59
C ASP A 403 15.86 16.58 -18.12
N ALA A 404 15.46 16.83 -19.36
CA ALA A 404 15.48 18.17 -19.95
C ALA A 404 14.58 19.16 -19.19
N ARG A 405 13.42 18.72 -18.69
CA ARG A 405 12.54 19.54 -17.84
C ARG A 405 13.18 19.86 -16.51
N LEU A 406 13.81 18.89 -15.88
CA LEU A 406 14.53 19.07 -14.60
C LEU A 406 15.69 20.05 -14.77
N ALA A 407 16.47 19.96 -15.86
CA ALA A 407 17.53 20.88 -16.16
C ALA A 407 17.00 22.32 -16.28
N ARG A 408 15.93 22.54 -17.08
CA ARG A 408 15.31 23.87 -17.20
C ARG A 408 14.82 24.45 -15.87
N TRP A 409 14.28 23.61 -14.97
CA TRP A 409 13.85 24.09 -13.66
C TRP A 409 15.03 24.47 -12.76
N ARG A 410 16.12 23.71 -12.81
CA ARG A 410 17.34 24.02 -12.05
C ARG A 410 17.99 25.31 -12.57
N ASP A 411 18.04 25.50 -13.87
CA ASP A 411 18.55 26.74 -14.48
C ASP A 411 17.70 27.95 -14.07
N ALA A 412 16.37 27.83 -14.11
CA ALA A 412 15.48 28.92 -13.68
C ALA A 412 15.67 29.28 -12.20
N LEU A 413 15.85 28.29 -11.33
CA LEU A 413 16.13 28.52 -9.91
C LEU A 413 17.49 29.22 -9.71
N ALA A 414 18.53 28.76 -10.40
CA ALA A 414 19.87 29.37 -10.32
C ALA A 414 19.85 30.84 -10.77
N HIS A 415 19.10 31.18 -11.83
CA HIS A 415 18.93 32.55 -12.27
C HIS A 415 18.18 33.41 -11.23
N THR A 416 17.16 32.85 -10.59
CA THR A 416 16.38 33.55 -9.56
C THR A 416 17.22 33.82 -8.31
N GLU A 417 18.05 32.88 -7.88
CA GLU A 417 18.96 33.03 -6.75
C GLU A 417 20.05 34.05 -7.04
N ALA A 418 20.61 34.05 -8.26
CA ALA A 418 21.58 35.04 -8.72
C ALA A 418 20.97 36.46 -8.74
N ALA A 419 19.74 36.61 -9.23
CA ALA A 419 19.03 37.87 -9.25
C ALA A 419 18.66 38.39 -7.84
N ALA A 420 18.32 37.48 -6.91
CA ALA A 420 18.03 37.81 -5.52
C ALA A 420 19.29 38.20 -4.73
N SER A 421 20.47 37.73 -5.11
CA SER A 421 21.77 38.07 -4.51
C SER A 421 22.43 39.29 -5.15
N ALA A 422 22.04 39.69 -6.36
CA ALA A 422 22.39 40.94 -6.96
C ALA A 422 21.58 42.05 -6.29
N GLY A 423 22.23 43.07 -5.69
CA GLY A 423 21.54 44.18 -5.06
C GLY A 423 20.68 44.97 -6.09
N PRO A 424 19.80 45.90 -5.62
CA PRO A 424 18.92 46.65 -6.51
C PRO A 424 19.65 47.51 -7.55
N ASP A 425 20.96 47.74 -7.41
CA ASP A 425 21.78 48.49 -8.35
C ASP A 425 22.35 47.65 -9.53
N ASP A 426 22.25 46.33 -9.49
CA ASP A 426 22.73 45.40 -10.53
C ASP A 426 21.62 44.83 -11.42
N ALA A 427 20.41 45.40 -11.36
CA ALA A 427 19.30 44.93 -12.17
C ALA A 427 19.60 45.14 -13.67
N PRO A 428 19.54 44.10 -14.54
CA PRO A 428 19.71 44.27 -15.96
C PRO A 428 18.68 45.23 -16.53
N SER A 429 19.13 46.19 -17.35
CA SER A 429 18.25 47.21 -17.93
C SER A 429 17.09 46.53 -18.68
N ALA A 430 15.90 47.16 -18.61
CA ALA A 430 14.65 46.62 -19.18
C ALA A 430 14.72 46.25 -20.69
N ALA A 431 15.80 46.58 -21.38
CA ALA A 431 16.05 46.21 -22.78
C ALA A 431 16.35 44.69 -23.00
N ALA A 432 16.67 43.92 -21.95
CA ALA A 432 16.97 42.49 -22.07
C ALA A 432 15.73 41.59 -21.87
N ALA A 433 14.58 42.15 -21.46
CA ALA A 433 13.37 41.37 -21.19
C ALA A 433 12.46 41.14 -22.44
N GLU A 434 12.77 41.76 -23.56
CA GLU A 434 11.97 41.57 -24.78
C GLU A 434 12.45 40.42 -25.69
N THR A 435 13.44 39.64 -25.30
CA THR A 435 14.03 38.55 -26.13
C THR A 435 13.90 37.15 -25.50
N LEU A 436 12.94 36.94 -24.57
CA LEU A 436 12.63 35.59 -24.04
C LEU A 436 11.20 35.19 -24.36
#